data_6bc8e4bb218c0d084be4a7aef486633e
#
_entry.id   6bc8e4bb218c0d084be4a7aef486633e
#
_cell.length_a   1.000
_cell.length_b   1.000
_cell.length_c   1.000
_cell.angle_alpha   90.00
_cell.angle_beta   90.00
_cell.angle_gamma   90.00
#
_symmetry.space_group_name_H-M   'P 1'
#
loop_
_entity.id
_entity.type
_entity.pdbx_description
1 polymer ?
#
loop_
_entity_poly.entity_id
_entity_poly.type
_entity_poly.pdbx_seq_one_letter_code
_entity_poly.pdbx_strand_id
1 'polypeptide(L)'
;FGEPKRQKTLLRFYKPLLMKFLRRADCIIAATEGHITSSPFLTQFREKCRVIPYGIDVQAYRSVERKPILRQVQQNPETVRVLFVGRFVYYKGIEVLLHAFAGVQGCELCLVGHGTPEMEEKLHRMTEEAHMAAQVHFLGNLPEEDLRAAFADCDIFVLPSVANSEAFGIVQQEAMVYGKPVINTALPTGVPHVSLDGVTGITVPPEDADALAEAIQKLADDKALREQYGSAAAKRVAEEYEEKDVVDKVYATLKEVAERRQRK
;
A
#
# COMPACT_ATOMS: atom_id res chain seq x y z
N PHE A 1 -4.48 20.93 1.24
CA PHE A 1 -5.04 21.36 -0.05
C PHE A 1 -6.46 20.82 -0.15
N GLY A 2 -7.46 21.73 0.00
CA GLY A 2 -8.87 21.35 -0.09
C GLY A 2 -9.20 20.78 -1.48
N GLU A 3 -10.09 19.79 -1.53
CA GLU A 3 -10.66 19.29 -2.77
C GLU A 3 -11.04 20.45 -3.69
N PRO A 4 -10.60 20.47 -4.94
CA PRO A 4 -10.89 21.57 -5.85
C PRO A 4 -12.41 21.75 -5.97
N LYS A 5 -12.90 22.97 -5.83
CA LYS A 5 -14.36 23.33 -5.88
C LYS A 5 -15.08 22.69 -7.08
N ARG A 6 -14.38 22.45 -8.19
CA ARG A 6 -14.86 21.74 -9.38
C ARG A 6 -15.29 20.29 -9.10
N GLN A 7 -14.54 19.54 -8.26
CA GLN A 7 -14.88 18.15 -7.94
C GLN A 7 -16.14 18.06 -7.08
N LYS A 8 -16.31 18.94 -6.11
CA LYS A 8 -17.54 18.99 -5.26
C LYS A 8 -18.80 19.31 -6.10
N THR A 9 -18.67 20.22 -7.05
CA THR A 9 -19.77 20.57 -7.96
C THR A 9 -20.11 19.40 -8.89
N LEU A 10 -19.11 18.77 -9.48
CA LEU A 10 -19.30 17.58 -10.35
C LEU A 10 -19.95 16.43 -9.58
N LEU A 11 -19.49 16.17 -8.34
CA LEU A 11 -20.03 15.13 -7.49
C LEU A 11 -21.52 15.36 -7.17
N ARG A 12 -21.96 16.61 -7.04
CA ARG A 12 -23.38 16.95 -6.79
C ARG A 12 -24.30 16.51 -7.95
N PHE A 13 -23.83 16.64 -9.17
CA PHE A 13 -24.59 16.18 -10.35
C PHE A 13 -24.47 14.66 -10.56
N TYR A 14 -23.32 14.09 -10.23
CA TYR A 14 -23.06 12.65 -10.39
C TYR A 14 -23.77 11.80 -9.31
N LYS A 15 -23.93 12.34 -8.11
CA LYS A 15 -24.52 11.63 -6.95
C LYS A 15 -25.88 10.97 -7.26
N PRO A 16 -26.88 11.63 -7.85
CA PRO A 16 -28.17 10.99 -8.14
C PRO A 16 -28.05 9.80 -9.09
N LEU A 17 -27.16 9.91 -10.09
CA LEU A 17 -26.89 8.83 -11.05
C LEU A 17 -26.22 7.65 -10.36
N LEU A 18 -25.20 7.89 -9.54
CA LEU A 18 -24.53 6.88 -8.74
C LEU A 18 -25.51 6.17 -7.80
N MET A 19 -26.35 6.91 -7.09
CA MET A 19 -27.36 6.33 -6.18
C MET A 19 -28.38 5.48 -6.93
N LYS A 20 -28.79 5.89 -8.14
CA LYS A 20 -29.68 5.09 -8.99
C LYS A 20 -29.00 3.81 -9.44
N PHE A 21 -27.73 3.88 -9.81
CA PHE A 21 -26.93 2.71 -10.19
C PHE A 21 -26.79 1.72 -9.01
N LEU A 22 -26.39 2.18 -7.84
CA LEU A 22 -26.23 1.33 -6.65
C LEU A 22 -27.56 0.68 -6.21
N ARG A 23 -28.68 1.41 -6.29
CA ARG A 23 -30.02 0.83 -6.02
C ARG A 23 -30.37 -0.32 -6.97
N ARG A 24 -29.95 -0.25 -8.21
CA ARG A 24 -30.25 -1.27 -9.26
C ARG A 24 -29.29 -2.46 -9.20
N ALA A 25 -28.14 -2.32 -8.56
CA ALA A 25 -27.20 -3.40 -8.38
C ALA A 25 -27.83 -4.51 -7.52
N ASP A 26 -27.70 -5.76 -7.93
CA ASP A 26 -28.11 -6.93 -7.13
C ASP A 26 -27.03 -7.29 -6.09
N CYS A 27 -25.77 -7.00 -6.37
CA CYS A 27 -24.64 -7.17 -5.49
C CYS A 27 -23.60 -6.06 -5.77
N ILE A 28 -22.86 -5.67 -4.74
CA ILE A 28 -21.77 -4.68 -4.82
C ILE A 28 -20.53 -5.35 -4.22
N ILE A 29 -19.47 -5.48 -5.02
CA ILE A 29 -18.20 -6.00 -4.53
C ILE A 29 -17.33 -4.82 -4.07
N ALA A 30 -16.83 -4.88 -2.85
CA ALA A 30 -15.90 -3.93 -2.27
C ALA A 30 -14.62 -4.66 -1.83
N ALA A 31 -13.45 -4.05 -2.01
CA ALA A 31 -12.18 -4.72 -1.73
C ALA A 31 -11.91 -4.90 -0.22
N THR A 32 -12.48 -4.06 0.64
CA THR A 32 -12.34 -4.17 2.10
C THR A 32 -13.60 -3.69 2.81
N GLU A 33 -13.76 -4.06 4.08
CA GLU A 33 -14.80 -3.50 4.95
C GLU A 33 -14.63 -1.98 5.11
N GLY A 34 -13.38 -1.49 5.14
CA GLY A 34 -13.07 -0.06 5.19
C GLY A 34 -13.67 0.74 4.03
N HIS A 35 -13.68 0.18 2.82
CA HIS A 35 -14.34 0.82 1.68
C HIS A 35 -15.85 0.98 1.87
N ILE A 36 -16.50 0.05 2.56
CA ILE A 36 -17.92 0.09 2.81
C ILE A 36 -18.23 1.12 3.91
N THR A 37 -17.52 1.02 5.03
CA THR A 37 -17.79 1.83 6.23
C THR A 37 -17.40 3.30 6.07
N SER A 38 -16.35 3.60 5.32
CA SER A 38 -15.90 4.97 5.03
C SER A 38 -16.69 5.66 3.91
N SER A 39 -17.41 4.89 3.07
CA SER A 39 -18.16 5.45 1.95
C SER A 39 -19.55 5.89 2.36
N PRO A 40 -19.89 7.20 2.25
CA PRO A 40 -21.24 7.70 2.55
C PRO A 40 -22.32 7.17 1.58
N PHE A 41 -21.90 6.51 0.51
CA PHE A 41 -22.77 5.87 -0.47
C PHE A 41 -22.96 4.38 -0.19
N LEU A 42 -21.88 3.63 0.04
CA LEU A 42 -21.92 2.18 0.21
C LEU A 42 -22.55 1.77 1.54
N THR A 43 -22.39 2.54 2.60
CA THR A 43 -23.04 2.31 3.90
C THR A 43 -24.56 2.16 3.78
N GLN A 44 -25.20 2.87 2.83
CA GLN A 44 -26.63 2.78 2.57
C GLN A 44 -27.05 1.47 1.86
N PHE A 45 -26.10 0.70 1.36
CA PHE A 45 -26.31 -0.57 0.64
C PHE A 45 -25.50 -1.71 1.24
N ARG A 46 -25.21 -1.63 2.54
CA ARG A 46 -24.35 -2.60 3.25
C ARG A 46 -24.79 -4.05 3.03
N GLU A 47 -26.11 -4.29 3.02
CA GLU A 47 -26.71 -5.61 2.83
C GLU A 47 -26.45 -6.20 1.42
N LYS A 48 -26.16 -5.35 0.43
CA LYS A 48 -25.78 -5.76 -0.94
C LYS A 48 -24.28 -5.91 -1.11
N CYS A 49 -23.49 -5.42 -0.15
CA CYS A 49 -22.04 -5.44 -0.27
C CYS A 49 -21.47 -6.81 0.09
N ARG A 50 -20.52 -7.26 -0.72
CA ARG A 50 -19.65 -8.41 -0.48
C ARG A 50 -18.21 -7.93 -0.43
N VAL A 51 -17.45 -8.33 0.57
CA VAL A 51 -16.02 -8.02 0.64
C VAL A 51 -15.27 -9.10 -0.11
N ILE A 52 -14.65 -8.71 -1.22
CA ILE A 52 -13.76 -9.56 -2.00
C ILE A 52 -12.54 -8.69 -2.34
N PRO A 53 -11.37 -8.97 -1.77
CA PRO A 53 -10.17 -8.15 -1.95
C PRO A 53 -9.59 -8.27 -3.37
N TYR A 54 -8.60 -7.44 -3.68
CA TYR A 54 -7.76 -7.67 -4.86
C TYR A 54 -6.83 -8.84 -4.59
N GLY A 55 -6.72 -9.74 -5.59
CA GLY A 55 -5.81 -10.89 -5.55
C GLY A 55 -4.42 -10.55 -6.05
N ILE A 56 -3.45 -11.40 -5.69
CA ILE A 56 -2.08 -11.38 -6.20
C ILE A 56 -1.64 -12.81 -6.49
N ASP A 57 -0.99 -13.04 -7.63
CA ASP A 57 -0.41 -14.34 -7.97
C ASP A 57 0.86 -14.59 -7.13
N VAL A 58 0.68 -15.22 -5.97
CA VAL A 58 1.76 -15.51 -5.03
C VAL A 58 2.85 -16.38 -5.67
N GLN A 59 2.49 -17.29 -6.56
CA GLN A 59 3.46 -18.17 -7.21
C GLN A 59 4.33 -17.41 -8.21
N ALA A 60 3.73 -16.53 -9.02
CA ALA A 60 4.48 -15.69 -9.95
C ALA A 60 5.49 -14.78 -9.23
N TYR A 61 5.11 -14.23 -8.06
CA TYR A 61 6.03 -13.42 -7.26
C TYR A 61 7.17 -14.25 -6.64
N ARG A 62 6.88 -15.44 -6.12
CA ARG A 62 7.90 -16.31 -5.48
C ARG A 62 8.85 -16.97 -6.46
N SER A 63 8.48 -17.09 -7.73
CA SER A 63 9.30 -17.73 -8.77
C SER A 63 10.42 -16.83 -9.33
N VAL A 64 10.46 -15.55 -8.96
CA VAL A 64 11.47 -14.60 -9.45
C VAL A 64 12.81 -14.85 -8.80
N GLU A 65 13.88 -14.74 -9.60
CA GLU A 65 15.27 -14.81 -9.13
C GLU A 65 15.55 -13.72 -8.08
N ARG A 66 16.13 -14.11 -6.97
CA ARG A 66 16.53 -13.14 -5.92
C ARG A 66 17.82 -12.44 -6.33
N LYS A 67 17.69 -11.21 -6.80
CA LYS A 67 18.79 -10.32 -7.12
C LYS A 67 19.00 -9.31 -5.99
N PRO A 68 20.23 -8.95 -5.63
CA PRO A 68 20.53 -8.00 -4.55
C PRO A 68 20.38 -6.55 -5.04
N ILE A 69 19.19 -6.15 -5.52
CA ILE A 69 18.92 -4.85 -6.15
C ILE A 69 19.23 -3.68 -5.20
N LEU A 70 18.76 -3.78 -3.95
CA LEU A 70 18.95 -2.70 -2.96
C LEU A 70 20.36 -2.74 -2.38
N ARG A 71 20.94 -3.93 -2.20
CA ARG A 71 22.30 -4.10 -1.69
C ARG A 71 23.37 -3.52 -2.62
N GLN A 72 23.08 -3.42 -3.92
CA GLN A 72 24.04 -2.83 -4.87
C GLN A 72 24.23 -1.33 -4.66
N VAL A 73 23.21 -0.64 -4.16
CA VAL A 73 23.27 0.81 -3.88
C VAL A 73 23.53 1.12 -2.42
N GLN A 74 23.40 0.13 -1.54
CA GLN A 74 23.59 0.26 -0.11
C GLN A 74 25.05 0.68 0.21
N GLN A 75 25.22 1.74 1.00
CA GLN A 75 26.53 2.27 1.38
C GLN A 75 27.15 1.49 2.54
N ASN A 76 26.32 1.02 3.48
CA ASN A 76 26.76 0.25 4.62
C ASN A 76 25.98 -1.09 4.68
N PRO A 77 26.65 -2.25 4.53
CA PRO A 77 25.97 -3.56 4.50
C PRO A 77 25.26 -3.94 5.81
N GLU A 78 25.55 -3.26 6.92
CA GLU A 78 24.92 -3.50 8.22
C GLU A 78 23.60 -2.75 8.40
N THR A 79 23.27 -1.79 7.51
CA THR A 79 22.03 -1.01 7.62
C THR A 79 20.81 -1.81 7.19
N VAL A 80 19.66 -1.47 7.77
CA VAL A 80 18.36 -2.02 7.41
C VAL A 80 17.82 -1.31 6.16
N ARG A 81 17.37 -2.07 5.16
CA ARG A 81 16.88 -1.56 3.88
C ARG A 81 15.39 -1.30 3.95
N VAL A 82 15.04 -0.03 3.93
CA VAL A 82 13.66 0.45 3.86
C VAL A 82 13.30 0.72 2.41
N LEU A 83 12.18 0.17 1.94
CA LEU A 83 11.73 0.30 0.56
C LEU A 83 10.40 1.03 0.48
N PHE A 84 10.35 2.02 -0.40
CA PHE A 84 9.11 2.60 -0.92
C PHE A 84 8.98 2.31 -2.41
N VAL A 85 7.77 1.98 -2.87
CA VAL A 85 7.46 1.79 -4.30
C VAL A 85 6.20 2.56 -4.66
N GLY A 86 6.28 3.41 -5.68
CA GLY A 86 5.13 4.11 -6.19
C GLY A 86 5.46 5.41 -6.94
N ARG A 87 4.45 6.00 -7.56
CA ARG A 87 4.61 7.31 -8.20
C ARG A 87 4.92 8.38 -7.17
N PHE A 88 5.81 9.30 -7.50
CA PHE A 88 6.15 10.44 -6.64
C PHE A 88 5.09 11.53 -6.80
N VAL A 89 3.98 11.33 -6.10
CA VAL A 89 2.84 12.26 -6.07
C VAL A 89 2.43 12.55 -4.63
N TYR A 90 1.85 13.71 -4.39
CA TYR A 90 1.51 14.20 -3.05
C TYR A 90 0.86 13.14 -2.13
N TYR A 91 -0.17 12.44 -2.62
CA TYR A 91 -0.93 11.53 -1.76
C TYR A 91 -0.16 10.29 -1.32
N LYS A 92 0.97 9.97 -1.95
CA LYS A 92 1.86 8.87 -1.56
C LYS A 92 2.73 9.19 -0.34
N GLY A 93 2.80 10.46 0.09
CA GLY A 93 3.42 10.85 1.34
C GLY A 93 4.94 10.75 1.39
N ILE A 94 5.64 10.80 0.23
CA ILE A 94 7.10 10.66 0.18
C ILE A 94 7.79 11.80 0.95
N GLU A 95 7.22 13.00 0.92
CA GLU A 95 7.75 14.12 1.70
C GLU A 95 7.71 13.83 3.20
N VAL A 96 6.60 13.25 3.69
CA VAL A 96 6.48 12.82 5.09
C VAL A 96 7.50 11.73 5.41
N LEU A 97 7.72 10.79 4.47
CA LEU A 97 8.72 9.74 4.63
C LEU A 97 10.13 10.31 4.74
N LEU A 98 10.51 11.28 3.90
CA LEU A 98 11.82 11.93 3.98
C LEU A 98 12.00 12.71 5.28
N HIS A 99 10.96 13.42 5.74
CA HIS A 99 11.01 14.09 7.05
C HIS A 99 11.19 13.10 8.20
N ALA A 100 10.45 11.99 8.18
CA ALA A 100 10.60 10.92 9.17
C ALA A 100 12.01 10.31 9.13
N PHE A 101 12.52 10.05 7.93
CA PHE A 101 13.79 9.35 7.73
C PHE A 101 15.00 10.15 8.22
N ALA A 102 14.90 11.49 8.29
CA ALA A 102 15.94 12.34 8.87
C ALA A 102 16.26 12.03 10.35
N GLY A 103 15.32 11.45 11.09
CA GLY A 103 15.51 11.03 12.48
C GLY A 103 15.90 9.56 12.66
N VAL A 104 15.89 8.74 11.58
CA VAL A 104 16.11 7.30 11.65
C VAL A 104 17.60 6.96 11.56
N GLN A 105 18.04 6.00 12.40
CA GLN A 105 19.42 5.55 12.45
C GLN A 105 19.56 4.11 11.96
N GLY A 106 20.73 3.77 11.39
CA GLY A 106 21.04 2.40 10.99
C GLY A 106 20.20 1.88 9.81
N CYS A 107 19.58 2.78 9.05
CA CYS A 107 18.75 2.44 7.90
C CYS A 107 19.24 3.14 6.63
N GLU A 108 18.93 2.53 5.48
CA GLU A 108 19.00 3.16 4.17
C GLU A 108 17.65 3.05 3.46
N LEU A 109 17.19 4.15 2.85
CA LEU A 109 15.91 4.26 2.17
C LEU A 109 16.09 4.14 0.66
N CYS A 110 15.40 3.20 0.05
CA CYS A 110 15.32 3.05 -1.39
C CYS A 110 13.95 3.50 -1.91
N LEU A 111 13.93 4.44 -2.82
CA LEU A 111 12.74 5.00 -3.45
C LEU A 111 12.66 4.51 -4.91
N VAL A 112 11.68 3.65 -5.20
CA VAL A 112 11.40 3.13 -6.55
C VAL A 112 10.17 3.80 -7.12
N GLY A 113 10.32 4.39 -8.30
CA GLY A 113 9.27 5.10 -9.01
C GLY A 113 9.74 6.43 -9.55
N HIS A 114 8.81 7.24 -10.02
CA HIS A 114 9.08 8.56 -10.58
C HIS A 114 7.93 9.54 -10.32
N GLY A 115 8.21 10.83 -10.49
CA GLY A 115 7.25 11.93 -10.40
C GLY A 115 7.34 12.87 -11.58
N THR A 116 6.79 14.08 -11.42
CA THR A 116 7.11 15.17 -12.32
C THR A 116 8.52 15.69 -12.04
N PRO A 117 9.20 16.31 -13.01
CA PRO A 117 10.53 16.87 -12.79
C PRO A 117 10.61 17.78 -11.56
N GLU A 118 9.57 18.60 -11.34
CA GLU A 118 9.50 19.52 -10.20
C GLU A 118 9.37 18.76 -8.86
N MET A 119 8.66 17.65 -8.86
CA MET A 119 8.54 16.80 -7.66
C MET A 119 9.87 16.12 -7.36
N GLU A 120 10.51 15.54 -8.35
CA GLU A 120 11.81 14.87 -8.20
C GLU A 120 12.88 15.85 -7.71
N GLU A 121 12.99 17.03 -8.33
CA GLU A 121 13.89 18.10 -7.88
C GLU A 121 13.63 18.50 -6.42
N LYS A 122 12.35 18.61 -6.03
CA LYS A 122 11.97 18.91 -4.64
C LYS A 122 12.46 17.83 -3.68
N LEU A 123 12.23 16.55 -4.00
CA LEU A 123 12.62 15.42 -3.15
C LEU A 123 14.15 15.31 -3.02
N HIS A 124 14.88 15.50 -4.11
CA HIS A 124 16.35 15.54 -4.08
C HIS A 124 16.86 16.69 -3.19
N ARG A 125 16.33 17.90 -3.35
CA ARG A 125 16.69 19.04 -2.51
C ARG A 125 16.41 18.78 -1.03
N MET A 126 15.25 18.20 -0.68
CA MET A 126 14.94 17.83 0.70
C MET A 126 15.96 16.84 1.27
N THR A 127 16.41 15.88 0.47
CA THR A 127 17.42 14.89 0.86
C THR A 127 18.79 15.54 1.09
N GLU A 128 19.18 16.49 0.25
CA GLU A 128 20.44 17.25 0.39
C GLU A 128 20.43 18.18 1.61
N GLU A 129 19.35 18.95 1.79
CA GLU A 129 19.16 19.88 2.92
C GLU A 129 19.17 19.16 4.27
N ALA A 130 18.65 17.92 4.32
CA ALA A 130 18.67 17.07 5.50
C ALA A 130 19.96 16.25 5.65
N HIS A 131 20.96 16.43 4.77
CA HIS A 131 22.23 15.70 4.78
C HIS A 131 22.07 14.18 4.69
N MET A 132 21.03 13.68 4.00
CA MET A 132 20.71 12.24 3.86
C MET A 132 21.17 11.64 2.53
N ALA A 133 21.94 12.34 1.70
CA ALA A 133 22.32 11.90 0.35
C ALA A 133 23.04 10.52 0.31
N ALA A 134 23.70 10.12 1.40
CA ALA A 134 24.34 8.81 1.54
C ALA A 134 23.37 7.70 2.00
N GLN A 135 22.16 8.05 2.45
CA GLN A 135 21.22 7.11 3.04
C GLN A 135 19.92 6.96 2.22
N VAL A 136 19.68 7.85 1.26
CA VAL A 136 18.47 7.84 0.42
C VAL A 136 18.84 7.64 -1.05
N HIS A 137 18.34 6.55 -1.62
CA HIS A 137 18.66 6.11 -2.97
C HIS A 137 17.41 6.21 -3.87
N PHE A 138 17.47 7.04 -4.90
CA PHE A 138 16.43 7.16 -5.93
C PHE A 138 16.75 6.19 -7.06
N LEU A 139 15.98 5.12 -7.20
CA LEU A 139 16.24 4.05 -8.17
C LEU A 139 15.48 4.23 -9.50
N GLY A 140 14.62 5.24 -9.59
CA GLY A 140 13.76 5.42 -10.76
C GLY A 140 12.79 4.26 -10.95
N ASN A 141 12.39 4.02 -12.21
CA ASN A 141 11.56 2.87 -12.56
C ASN A 141 12.41 1.63 -12.74
N LEU A 142 12.04 0.56 -12.08
CA LEU A 142 12.67 -0.75 -12.29
C LEU A 142 11.83 -1.60 -13.26
N PRO A 143 12.47 -2.44 -14.09
CA PRO A 143 11.77 -3.52 -14.79
C PRO A 143 11.05 -4.44 -13.79
N GLU A 144 9.98 -5.11 -14.22
CA GLU A 144 9.12 -5.91 -13.34
C GLU A 144 9.88 -6.95 -12.51
N GLU A 145 10.85 -7.66 -13.13
CA GLU A 145 11.68 -8.64 -12.42
C GLU A 145 12.54 -7.99 -11.35
N ASP A 146 13.17 -6.85 -11.65
CA ASP A 146 14.02 -6.13 -10.71
C ASP A 146 13.21 -5.47 -9.61
N LEU A 147 11.98 -5.02 -9.91
CA LEU A 147 11.04 -4.53 -8.91
C LEU A 147 10.65 -5.64 -7.92
N ARG A 148 10.31 -6.83 -8.42
CA ARG A 148 10.03 -7.99 -7.57
C ARG A 148 11.24 -8.40 -6.74
N ALA A 149 12.43 -8.35 -7.32
CA ALA A 149 13.68 -8.60 -6.61
C ALA A 149 13.94 -7.53 -5.52
N ALA A 150 13.61 -6.25 -5.77
CA ALA A 150 13.71 -5.19 -4.76
C ALA A 150 12.79 -5.43 -3.56
N PHE A 151 11.55 -5.87 -3.77
CA PHE A 151 10.68 -6.32 -2.68
C PHE A 151 11.28 -7.50 -1.90
N ALA A 152 11.87 -8.48 -2.59
CA ALA A 152 12.52 -9.61 -1.93
C ALA A 152 13.77 -9.20 -1.15
N ASP A 153 14.49 -8.16 -1.58
CA ASP A 153 15.75 -7.70 -1.00
C ASP A 153 15.58 -6.66 0.12
N CYS A 154 14.44 -5.99 0.26
CA CYS A 154 14.21 -5.06 1.38
C CYS A 154 14.04 -5.79 2.72
N ASP A 155 14.17 -5.04 3.82
CA ASP A 155 13.93 -5.52 5.18
C ASP A 155 12.59 -4.99 5.73
N ILE A 156 12.19 -3.79 5.32
CA ILE A 156 10.95 -3.11 5.71
C ILE A 156 10.35 -2.45 4.48
N PHE A 157 9.04 -2.61 4.28
CA PHE A 157 8.29 -1.88 3.25
C PHE A 157 7.47 -0.76 3.88
N VAL A 158 7.46 0.44 3.27
CA VAL A 158 6.73 1.60 3.78
C VAL A 158 5.76 2.15 2.73
N LEU A 159 4.48 2.31 3.11
CA LEU A 159 3.44 2.98 2.33
C LEU A 159 2.87 4.17 3.12
N PRO A 160 3.53 5.33 3.12
CA PRO A 160 3.23 6.47 3.99
C PRO A 160 2.13 7.37 3.41
N SER A 161 1.17 6.81 2.70
CA SER A 161 0.14 7.56 1.98
C SER A 161 -0.67 8.47 2.91
N VAL A 162 -0.96 9.71 2.45
CA VAL A 162 -1.56 10.77 3.27
C VAL A 162 -2.99 11.12 2.88
N ALA A 163 -3.53 10.53 1.82
CA ALA A 163 -4.87 10.88 1.35
C ALA A 163 -5.66 9.65 0.86
N ASN A 164 -7.00 9.79 0.86
CA ASN A 164 -7.94 8.73 0.46
C ASN A 164 -7.83 8.31 -1.02
N SER A 165 -7.01 9.01 -1.81
CA SER A 165 -6.63 8.58 -3.17
C SER A 165 -5.87 7.24 -3.17
N GLU A 166 -5.24 6.87 -2.03
CA GLU A 166 -4.74 5.53 -1.79
C GLU A 166 -5.90 4.65 -1.30
N ALA A 167 -6.53 3.96 -2.23
CA ALA A 167 -7.74 3.20 -1.90
C ALA A 167 -7.44 1.86 -1.20
N PHE A 168 -6.41 1.15 -1.62
CA PHE A 168 -6.11 -0.21 -1.14
C PHE A 168 -4.62 -0.43 -0.86
N GLY A 169 -3.74 0.06 -1.76
CA GLY A 169 -2.31 -0.12 -1.64
C GLY A 169 -1.86 -1.53 -1.99
N ILE A 170 -2.14 -2.01 -3.22
CA ILE A 170 -1.75 -3.35 -3.72
C ILE A 170 -0.26 -3.63 -3.48
N VAL A 171 0.58 -2.62 -3.58
CA VAL A 171 2.02 -2.70 -3.35
C VAL A 171 2.40 -3.25 -1.97
N GLN A 172 1.51 -3.18 -0.97
CA GLN A 172 1.70 -3.85 0.32
C GLN A 172 1.67 -5.37 0.16
N GLN A 173 0.73 -5.90 -0.63
CA GLN A 173 0.65 -7.34 -0.90
C GLN A 173 1.93 -7.83 -1.58
N GLU A 174 2.49 -7.04 -2.51
CA GLU A 174 3.74 -7.37 -3.21
C GLU A 174 4.91 -7.53 -2.22
N ALA A 175 5.06 -6.63 -1.26
CA ALA A 175 6.05 -6.77 -0.19
C ALA A 175 5.75 -7.95 0.74
N MET A 176 4.49 -8.13 1.12
CA MET A 176 4.04 -9.18 2.04
C MET A 176 4.25 -10.60 1.47
N VAL A 177 4.18 -10.81 0.15
CA VAL A 177 4.51 -12.09 -0.51
C VAL A 177 5.91 -12.57 -0.13
N TYR A 178 6.84 -11.63 0.00
CA TYR A 178 8.24 -11.92 0.37
C TYR A 178 8.49 -11.91 1.88
N GLY A 179 7.44 -11.88 2.68
CA GLY A 179 7.55 -11.87 4.13
C GLY A 179 8.14 -10.57 4.69
N LYS A 180 7.81 -9.43 4.08
CA LYS A 180 8.27 -8.13 4.56
C LYS A 180 7.21 -7.50 5.47
N PRO A 181 7.60 -7.02 6.67
CA PRO A 181 6.72 -6.21 7.48
C PRO A 181 6.40 -4.89 6.77
N VAL A 182 5.17 -4.42 6.91
CA VAL A 182 4.70 -3.21 6.25
C VAL A 182 4.42 -2.12 7.27
N ILE A 183 4.94 -0.92 7.05
CA ILE A 183 4.48 0.28 7.73
C ILE A 183 3.52 1.01 6.81
N ASN A 184 2.30 1.23 7.25
CA ASN A 184 1.27 1.95 6.51
C ASN A 184 0.59 3.03 7.36
N THR A 185 -0.41 3.69 6.81
CA THR A 185 -1.11 4.79 7.47
C THR A 185 -2.58 4.47 7.73
N ALA A 186 -3.12 4.99 8.83
CA ALA A 186 -4.51 4.83 9.29
C ALA A 186 -5.51 5.64 8.43
N LEU A 187 -5.44 5.48 7.11
CA LEU A 187 -6.40 6.09 6.20
C LEU A 187 -7.77 5.43 6.34
N PRO A 188 -8.88 6.18 6.21
CA PRO A 188 -10.23 5.60 6.16
C PRO A 188 -10.49 4.96 4.79
N THR A 189 -9.62 4.03 4.38
CA THR A 189 -9.65 3.31 3.08
C THR A 189 -9.35 1.84 3.30
N GLY A 190 -8.97 1.11 2.24
CA GLY A 190 -8.51 -0.27 2.34
C GLY A 190 -7.11 -0.45 2.90
N VAL A 191 -6.29 0.61 2.95
CA VAL A 191 -4.87 0.54 3.31
C VAL A 191 -4.61 -0.19 4.65
N PRO A 192 -5.21 0.18 5.80
CA PRO A 192 -4.95 -0.49 7.08
C PRO A 192 -5.60 -1.89 7.18
N HIS A 193 -6.38 -2.30 6.17
CA HIS A 193 -6.96 -3.64 6.12
C HIS A 193 -6.10 -4.64 5.34
N VAL A 194 -5.16 -4.18 4.53
CA VAL A 194 -4.22 -5.06 3.80
C VAL A 194 -3.13 -5.55 4.74
N SER A 195 -2.37 -4.65 5.33
CA SER A 195 -1.43 -4.98 6.40
C SER A 195 -2.01 -4.53 7.75
N LEU A 196 -2.06 -5.44 8.72
CA LEU A 196 -2.71 -5.24 10.00
C LEU A 196 -1.70 -4.75 11.06
N ASP A 197 -2.10 -3.70 11.78
CA ASP A 197 -1.33 -3.15 12.88
C ASP A 197 -1.04 -4.19 13.98
N GLY A 198 0.21 -4.26 14.43
CA GLY A 198 0.67 -5.20 15.45
C GLY A 198 0.69 -6.68 15.04
N VAL A 199 0.34 -7.01 13.79
CA VAL A 199 0.27 -8.39 13.27
C VAL A 199 1.21 -8.59 12.08
N THR A 200 1.03 -7.79 11.03
CA THR A 200 1.83 -7.89 9.79
C THR A 200 2.72 -6.67 9.57
N GLY A 201 2.68 -5.72 10.51
CA GLY A 201 3.42 -4.48 10.46
C GLY A 201 2.92 -3.46 11.48
N ILE A 202 3.13 -2.18 11.19
CA ILE A 202 2.74 -1.06 12.05
C ILE A 202 1.91 -0.07 11.23
N THR A 203 0.80 0.40 11.81
CA THR A 203 -0.04 1.45 11.21
C THR A 203 0.13 2.75 12.00
N VAL A 204 0.50 3.82 11.31
CA VAL A 204 0.74 5.15 11.92
C VAL A 204 -0.31 6.17 11.45
N PRO A 205 -0.53 7.28 12.15
CA PRO A 205 -1.38 8.36 11.63
C PRO A 205 -0.84 8.90 10.30
N PRO A 206 -1.68 9.28 9.32
CA PRO A 206 -1.22 9.95 8.11
C PRO A 206 -0.64 11.34 8.45
N GLU A 207 0.34 11.79 7.66
CA GLU A 207 1.04 13.09 7.82
C GLU A 207 1.83 13.23 9.14
N ASP A 208 2.02 12.16 9.90
CA ASP A 208 2.78 12.14 11.16
C ASP A 208 4.19 11.57 10.92
N ALA A 209 5.15 12.45 10.69
CA ALA A 209 6.54 12.06 10.43
C ALA A 209 7.23 11.46 11.67
N ASP A 210 6.88 11.93 12.87
CA ASP A 210 7.49 11.44 14.10
C ASP A 210 7.02 10.00 14.38
N ALA A 211 5.72 9.72 14.30
CA ALA A 211 5.18 8.36 14.44
C ALA A 211 5.73 7.41 13.36
N LEU A 212 5.93 7.91 12.13
CA LEU A 212 6.53 7.13 11.05
C LEU A 212 8.00 6.81 11.33
N ALA A 213 8.78 7.78 11.84
CA ALA A 213 10.18 7.58 12.25
C ALA A 213 10.29 6.54 13.36
N GLU A 214 9.46 6.66 14.41
CA GLU A 214 9.41 5.69 15.53
C GLU A 214 9.06 4.27 15.03
N ALA A 215 8.12 4.14 14.10
CA ALA A 215 7.75 2.83 13.54
C ALA A 215 8.89 2.21 12.71
N ILE A 216 9.58 3.01 11.90
CA ILE A 216 10.75 2.56 11.13
C ILE A 216 11.87 2.14 12.10
N GLN A 217 12.21 2.99 13.08
CA GLN A 217 13.27 2.71 14.06
C GLN A 217 12.97 1.44 14.85
N LYS A 218 11.74 1.27 15.34
CA LYS A 218 11.32 0.08 16.07
C LYS A 218 11.55 -1.20 15.28
N LEU A 219 11.18 -1.21 14.00
CA LEU A 219 11.42 -2.37 13.13
C LEU A 219 12.89 -2.50 12.74
N ALA A 220 13.66 -1.41 12.68
CA ALA A 220 15.09 -1.45 12.40
C ALA A 220 15.88 -2.08 13.56
N ASP A 221 15.52 -1.75 14.79
CA ASP A 221 16.22 -2.21 15.98
C ASP A 221 15.85 -3.65 16.39
N ASP A 222 14.64 -4.12 16.02
CA ASP A 222 14.14 -5.44 16.41
C ASP A 222 14.00 -6.38 15.22
N LYS A 223 15.05 -7.14 14.93
CA LYS A 223 15.06 -8.17 13.89
C LYS A 223 14.01 -9.26 14.12
N ALA A 224 13.81 -9.68 15.38
CA ALA A 224 12.86 -10.74 15.68
C ALA A 224 11.42 -10.29 15.39
N LEU A 225 11.10 -9.02 15.70
CA LEU A 225 9.81 -8.42 15.37
C LEU A 225 9.60 -8.30 13.86
N ARG A 226 10.65 -7.92 13.10
CA ARG A 226 10.58 -7.92 11.62
C ARG A 226 10.26 -9.30 11.07
N GLU A 227 10.92 -10.33 11.56
CA GLU A 227 10.71 -11.73 11.13
C GLU A 227 9.31 -12.22 11.53
N GLN A 228 8.84 -11.88 12.72
CA GLN A 228 7.50 -12.22 13.19
C GLN A 228 6.41 -11.59 12.29
N TYR A 229 6.46 -10.28 12.08
CA TYR A 229 5.49 -9.57 11.25
C TYR A 229 5.58 -10.00 9.79
N GLY A 230 6.80 -10.19 9.28
CA GLY A 230 7.01 -10.66 7.91
C GLY A 230 6.44 -12.06 7.68
N SER A 231 6.63 -12.98 8.62
CA SER A 231 6.04 -14.33 8.55
C SER A 231 4.51 -14.28 8.55
N ALA A 232 3.92 -13.46 9.41
CA ALA A 232 2.49 -13.25 9.46
C ALA A 232 1.96 -12.59 8.16
N ALA A 233 2.72 -11.64 7.58
CA ALA A 233 2.41 -11.00 6.32
C ALA A 233 2.37 -12.00 5.16
N ALA A 234 3.39 -12.84 5.01
CA ALA A 234 3.43 -13.88 3.97
C ALA A 234 2.30 -14.91 4.10
N LYS A 235 1.98 -15.29 5.34
CA LYS A 235 0.85 -16.19 5.63
C LYS A 235 -0.47 -15.55 5.22
N ARG A 236 -0.72 -14.29 5.64
CA ARG A 236 -1.94 -13.56 5.33
C ARG A 236 -2.17 -13.43 3.83
N VAL A 237 -1.13 -13.10 3.05
CA VAL A 237 -1.27 -12.98 1.58
C VAL A 237 -1.64 -14.32 0.97
N ALA A 238 -1.01 -15.40 1.38
CA ALA A 238 -1.31 -16.73 0.85
C ALA A 238 -2.73 -17.22 1.21
N GLU A 239 -3.28 -16.83 2.36
CA GLU A 239 -4.60 -17.29 2.83
C GLU A 239 -5.75 -16.39 2.36
N GLU A 240 -5.52 -15.08 2.21
CA GLU A 240 -6.62 -14.14 1.97
C GLU A 240 -6.59 -13.50 0.58
N TYR A 241 -5.41 -13.40 -0.06
CA TYR A 241 -5.18 -12.62 -1.28
C TYR A 241 -4.67 -13.45 -2.46
N GLU A 242 -4.58 -14.78 -2.36
CA GLU A 242 -4.22 -15.61 -3.52
C GLU A 242 -5.20 -15.36 -4.67
N GLU A 243 -4.67 -15.01 -5.85
CA GLU A 243 -5.46 -14.56 -7.00
C GLU A 243 -6.52 -15.58 -7.40
N LYS A 244 -6.17 -16.87 -7.45
CA LYS A 244 -7.10 -17.95 -7.79
C LYS A 244 -8.30 -17.98 -6.86
N ASP A 245 -8.06 -17.88 -5.55
CA ASP A 245 -9.14 -17.95 -4.55
C ASP A 245 -10.03 -16.70 -4.61
N VAL A 246 -9.44 -15.55 -4.91
CA VAL A 246 -10.20 -14.30 -5.12
C VAL A 246 -11.06 -14.39 -6.37
N VAL A 247 -10.53 -14.90 -7.48
CA VAL A 247 -11.28 -15.12 -8.72
C VAL A 247 -12.43 -16.11 -8.50
N ASP A 248 -12.20 -17.19 -7.79
CA ASP A 248 -13.24 -18.19 -7.45
C ASP A 248 -14.36 -17.58 -6.60
N LYS A 249 -14.04 -16.69 -5.62
CA LYS A 249 -15.04 -15.94 -4.84
C LYS A 249 -15.86 -14.99 -5.71
N VAL A 250 -15.22 -14.29 -6.65
CA VAL A 250 -15.92 -13.41 -7.60
C VAL A 250 -16.87 -14.22 -8.47
N TYR A 251 -16.39 -15.32 -9.04
CA TYR A 251 -17.19 -16.20 -9.89
C TYR A 251 -18.40 -16.78 -9.14
N ALA A 252 -18.20 -17.30 -7.94
CA ALA A 252 -19.27 -17.83 -7.10
C ALA A 252 -20.33 -16.75 -6.80
N THR A 253 -19.89 -15.51 -6.49
CA THR A 253 -20.80 -14.38 -6.25
C THR A 253 -21.62 -14.04 -7.49
N LEU A 254 -21.01 -13.98 -8.67
CA LEU A 254 -21.71 -13.71 -9.92
C LEU A 254 -22.72 -14.79 -10.27
N LYS A 255 -22.37 -16.06 -10.08
CA LYS A 255 -23.25 -17.21 -10.29
C LYS A 255 -24.47 -17.15 -9.36
N GLU A 256 -24.26 -16.92 -8.06
CA GLU A 256 -25.35 -16.76 -7.08
C GLU A 256 -26.34 -15.66 -7.50
N VAL A 257 -25.82 -14.51 -7.94
CA VAL A 257 -26.66 -13.37 -8.38
C VAL A 257 -27.44 -13.73 -9.65
N ALA A 258 -26.82 -14.41 -10.62
CA ALA A 258 -27.48 -14.83 -11.85
C ALA A 258 -28.62 -15.81 -11.58
N GLU A 259 -28.41 -16.80 -10.73
CA GLU A 259 -29.43 -17.80 -10.32
C GLU A 259 -30.61 -17.16 -9.57
N ARG A 260 -30.34 -16.19 -8.69
CA ARG A 260 -31.40 -15.43 -8.01
C ARG A 260 -32.29 -14.63 -8.97
N ARG A 261 -31.70 -14.08 -10.04
CA ARG A 261 -32.47 -13.37 -11.09
C ARG A 261 -33.36 -14.28 -11.92
N GLN A 262 -32.92 -15.50 -12.19
CA GLN A 262 -33.70 -16.46 -12.96
C GLN A 262 -34.91 -16.99 -12.19
N ARG A 263 -34.88 -16.94 -10.85
CA ARG A 263 -35.98 -17.40 -9.97
C ARG A 263 -37.05 -16.34 -9.69
N LYS A 264 -36.79 -15.07 -10.10
CA LYS A 264 -37.75 -13.94 -9.99
C LYS A 264 -38.49 -13.73 -11.31
#